data_928cc5c19c4543c08606717362a04064
#
_entry.id   928cc5c19c4543c08606717362a04064
#
_cell.length_a   1.000
_cell.length_b   1.000
_cell.length_c   1.000
_cell.angle_alpha   90.00
_cell.angle_beta   90.00
_cell.angle_gamma   90.00
#
_symmetry.space_group_name_H-M   'P 1'
#
loop_
_entity.id
_entity.type
_entity.pdbx_description
1 polymer ?
#
loop_
_entity_poly.entity_id
_entity_poly.type
_entity_poly.pdbx_seq_one_letter_code
_entity_poly.pdbx_strand_id
1 'polypeptide(L)'
;MALRVDEVEVGTTFDLVVVRDLRRSQLVQYAGASGDFHPFHSDEPFAVAAGSPRGVFAHGMWTMGATARVLTDAVGDGRLTSYEARFVGQVWPGDTLEAHARVESLRRVGDLWWADFSVETRNQDGEVVLVGRATARLDPPAAV
;
A
#
# COMPACT_ATOMS: atom_id res chain seq x y z
N MET A 1 -16.65 2.21 8.81
CA MET A 1 -16.82 3.20 9.91
C MET A 1 -15.49 3.90 10.05
N ALA A 2 -15.45 5.22 10.23
CA ALA A 2 -14.17 5.92 10.35
C ALA A 2 -13.54 5.65 11.73
N LEU A 3 -12.21 5.52 11.76
CA LEU A 3 -11.43 5.27 12.96
C LEU A 3 -11.47 6.49 13.88
N ARG A 4 -11.79 6.29 15.17
CA ARG A 4 -11.74 7.34 16.19
C ARG A 4 -10.39 7.37 16.89
N VAL A 5 -10.01 8.54 17.39
CA VAL A 5 -8.73 8.72 18.09
C VAL A 5 -8.63 7.90 19.40
N ASP A 6 -9.76 7.63 20.05
CA ASP A 6 -9.82 6.82 21.26
C ASP A 6 -9.77 5.29 21.01
N GLU A 7 -9.75 4.86 19.77
CA GLU A 7 -9.63 3.46 19.35
C GLU A 7 -8.18 3.06 19.06
N VAL A 8 -7.24 4.00 19.06
CA VAL A 8 -5.84 3.77 18.71
C VAL A 8 -4.89 4.52 19.63
N GLU A 9 -3.66 4.02 19.70
CA GLU A 9 -2.54 4.64 20.39
C GLU A 9 -1.29 4.59 19.50
N VAL A 10 -0.27 5.36 19.84
CA VAL A 10 1.03 5.25 19.17
C VAL A 10 1.55 3.83 19.32
N GLY A 11 1.92 3.22 18.19
CA GLY A 11 2.32 1.82 18.13
C GLY A 11 1.22 0.86 17.69
N THR A 12 -0.06 1.27 17.62
CA THR A 12 -1.12 0.44 17.03
C THR A 12 -0.77 0.06 15.60
N THR A 13 -0.95 -1.21 15.24
CA THR A 13 -0.65 -1.75 13.90
C THR A 13 -1.91 -2.24 13.20
N PHE A 14 -1.89 -2.15 11.88
CA PHE A 14 -2.90 -2.68 10.98
C PHE A 14 -2.20 -3.51 9.91
N ASP A 15 -2.72 -4.70 9.63
CA ASP A 15 -2.15 -5.64 8.69
C ASP A 15 -3.20 -6.07 7.67
N LEU A 16 -2.79 -6.20 6.41
CA LEU A 16 -3.68 -6.60 5.32
C LEU A 16 -2.93 -7.42 4.28
N VAL A 17 -3.40 -8.62 3.99
CA VAL A 17 -2.96 -9.32 2.79
C VAL A 17 -3.60 -8.66 1.57
N VAL A 18 -2.81 -7.89 0.82
CA VAL A 18 -3.30 -7.07 -0.29
C VAL A 18 -3.50 -7.87 -1.57
N VAL A 19 -2.73 -8.93 -1.74
CA VAL A 19 -2.89 -9.91 -2.84
C VAL A 19 -2.33 -11.26 -2.43
N ARG A 20 -2.98 -12.32 -2.89
CA ARG A 20 -2.46 -13.70 -2.85
C ARG A 20 -2.27 -14.18 -4.28
N ASP A 21 -1.09 -14.73 -4.57
CA ASP A 21 -0.77 -15.27 -5.90
C ASP A 21 -1.09 -14.24 -7.02
N LEU A 22 -0.32 -13.16 -7.06
CA LEU A 22 -0.50 -12.08 -8.04
C LEU A 22 -0.52 -12.66 -9.46
N ARG A 23 -1.60 -12.41 -10.19
CA ARG A 23 -1.79 -12.95 -11.53
C ARG A 23 -1.34 -11.97 -12.61
N ARG A 24 -0.79 -12.48 -13.71
CA ARG A 24 -0.47 -11.68 -14.91
C ARG A 24 -1.67 -10.89 -15.42
N SER A 25 -2.88 -11.45 -15.33
CA SER A 25 -4.11 -10.75 -15.72
C SER A 25 -4.35 -9.45 -14.90
N GLN A 26 -3.92 -9.40 -13.63
CA GLN A 26 -4.02 -8.21 -12.81
C GLN A 26 -3.05 -7.10 -13.30
N LEU A 27 -1.87 -7.48 -13.80
CA LEU A 27 -0.95 -6.54 -14.44
C LEU A 27 -1.56 -5.94 -15.72
N VAL A 28 -2.18 -6.79 -16.55
CA VAL A 28 -2.86 -6.37 -17.78
C VAL A 28 -4.05 -5.45 -17.46
N GLN A 29 -4.85 -5.79 -16.46
CA GLN A 29 -5.96 -4.95 -16.00
C GLN A 29 -5.46 -3.58 -15.53
N TYR A 30 -4.37 -3.56 -14.75
CA TYR A 30 -3.80 -2.31 -14.27
C TYR A 30 -3.19 -1.48 -15.42
N ALA A 31 -2.52 -2.09 -16.39
CA ALA A 31 -2.02 -1.40 -17.58
C ALA A 31 -3.17 -0.71 -18.32
N GLY A 32 -4.31 -1.38 -18.48
CA GLY A 32 -5.51 -0.81 -19.09
C GLY A 32 -6.13 0.33 -18.28
N ALA A 33 -6.15 0.21 -16.95
CA ALA A 33 -6.72 1.23 -16.07
C ALA A 33 -5.82 2.47 -15.93
N SER A 34 -4.50 2.27 -15.88
CA SER A 34 -3.52 3.35 -15.67
C SER A 34 -3.01 4.00 -16.95
N GLY A 35 -3.13 3.31 -18.09
CA GLY A 35 -2.50 3.71 -19.35
C GLY A 35 -1.00 3.42 -19.41
N ASP A 36 -0.43 2.73 -18.43
CA ASP A 36 0.97 2.32 -18.42
C ASP A 36 1.14 0.97 -19.09
N PHE A 37 1.40 1.00 -20.39
CA PHE A 37 1.61 -0.18 -21.25
C PHE A 37 3.09 -0.50 -21.45
N HIS A 38 3.97 -0.09 -20.53
CA HIS A 38 5.39 -0.38 -20.67
C HIS A 38 5.63 -1.90 -20.75
N PRO A 39 6.45 -2.39 -21.71
CA PRO A 39 6.60 -3.83 -21.97
C PRO A 39 7.20 -4.63 -20.82
N PHE A 40 7.85 -4.03 -19.85
CA PHE A 40 8.24 -4.71 -18.60
C PHE A 40 7.07 -5.38 -17.85
N HIS A 41 5.85 -4.92 -18.08
CA HIS A 41 4.67 -5.40 -17.35
C HIS A 41 3.84 -6.42 -18.14
N SER A 42 4.15 -6.65 -19.43
CA SER A 42 3.33 -7.49 -20.31
C SER A 42 4.10 -8.37 -21.29
N ASP A 43 5.33 -7.99 -21.67
CA ASP A 43 6.13 -8.67 -22.69
C ASP A 43 7.29 -9.43 -22.03
N GLU A 44 7.14 -10.74 -21.89
CA GLU A 44 8.13 -11.60 -21.25
C GLU A 44 9.48 -11.60 -21.98
N PRO A 45 9.53 -11.79 -23.32
CA PRO A 45 10.79 -11.73 -24.06
C PRO A 45 11.51 -10.39 -23.89
N PHE A 46 10.76 -9.29 -23.93
CA PHE A 46 11.33 -7.96 -23.69
C PHE A 46 11.90 -7.84 -22.28
N ALA A 47 11.12 -8.20 -21.27
CA ALA A 47 11.53 -8.06 -19.88
C ALA A 47 12.81 -8.87 -19.57
N VAL A 48 12.89 -10.10 -20.06
CA VAL A 48 14.08 -10.95 -19.92
C VAL A 48 15.28 -10.35 -20.65
N ALA A 49 15.12 -9.92 -21.90
CA ALA A 49 16.19 -9.31 -22.69
C ALA A 49 16.69 -8.01 -22.05
N ALA A 50 15.82 -7.26 -21.38
CA ALA A 50 16.15 -6.04 -20.66
C ALA A 50 16.73 -6.28 -19.24
N GLY A 51 16.99 -7.56 -18.89
CA GLY A 51 17.68 -7.94 -17.64
C GLY A 51 16.78 -8.20 -16.44
N SER A 52 15.46 -8.30 -16.64
CA SER A 52 14.57 -8.72 -15.55
C SER A 52 14.79 -10.20 -15.22
N PRO A 53 15.19 -10.55 -13.99
CA PRO A 53 15.61 -11.92 -13.67
C PRO A 53 14.45 -12.93 -13.64
N ARG A 54 13.22 -12.45 -13.50
CA ARG A 54 12.01 -13.29 -13.40
C ARG A 54 10.94 -12.94 -14.45
N GLY A 55 11.32 -12.21 -15.51
CA GLY A 55 10.41 -11.80 -16.57
C GLY A 55 9.57 -10.55 -16.22
N VAL A 56 8.29 -10.53 -16.59
CA VAL A 56 7.42 -9.39 -16.31
C VAL A 56 7.19 -9.19 -14.82
N PHE A 57 7.07 -7.95 -14.40
CA PHE A 57 6.83 -7.57 -13.00
C PHE A 57 5.72 -6.50 -12.88
N ALA A 58 5.17 -6.37 -11.68
CA ALA A 58 4.09 -5.43 -11.41
C ALA A 58 4.54 -3.98 -11.53
N HIS A 59 3.62 -3.12 -11.95
CA HIS A 59 3.79 -1.67 -11.86
C HIS A 59 4.00 -1.26 -10.40
N GLY A 60 4.96 -0.40 -10.14
CA GLY A 60 5.16 0.13 -8.79
C GLY A 60 3.90 0.82 -8.24
N MET A 61 3.22 1.60 -9.08
CA MET A 61 1.99 2.28 -8.70
C MET A 61 0.82 1.33 -8.40
N TRP A 62 0.79 0.13 -9.00
CA TRP A 62 -0.15 -0.93 -8.60
C TRP A 62 0.11 -1.36 -7.15
N THR A 63 1.37 -1.63 -6.81
CA THR A 63 1.78 -2.00 -5.44
C THR A 63 1.45 -0.88 -4.46
N MET A 64 1.70 0.38 -4.83
CA MET A 64 1.36 1.54 -3.98
C MET A 64 -0.14 1.62 -3.72
N GLY A 65 -0.98 1.48 -4.76
CA GLY A 65 -2.44 1.49 -4.61
C GLY A 65 -2.97 0.31 -3.80
N ALA A 66 -2.44 -0.90 -4.02
CA ALA A 66 -2.81 -2.08 -3.26
C ALA A 66 -2.45 -1.93 -1.77
N THR A 67 -1.27 -1.40 -1.46
CA THR A 67 -0.81 -1.10 -0.10
C THR A 67 -1.70 -0.06 0.59
N ALA A 68 -2.14 0.99 -0.12
CA ALA A 68 -2.99 2.03 0.47
C ALA A 68 -4.27 1.49 1.13
N ARG A 69 -4.72 0.31 0.76
CA ARG A 69 -5.92 -0.33 1.33
C ARG A 69 -5.75 -0.61 2.83
N VAL A 70 -4.55 -0.95 3.32
CA VAL A 70 -4.36 -1.14 4.77
C VAL A 70 -4.69 0.12 5.56
N LEU A 71 -4.44 1.28 4.96
CA LEU A 71 -4.76 2.59 5.54
C LEU A 71 -6.24 2.92 5.38
N THR A 72 -6.77 2.88 4.15
CA THR A 72 -8.16 3.27 3.87
C THR A 72 -9.18 2.36 4.55
N ASP A 73 -8.89 1.05 4.65
CA ASP A 73 -9.72 0.09 5.37
C ASP A 73 -9.71 0.39 6.89
N ALA A 74 -8.57 0.84 7.44
CA ALA A 74 -8.45 1.20 8.85
C ALA A 74 -9.11 2.55 9.17
N VAL A 75 -8.76 3.63 8.43
CA VAL A 75 -9.19 4.99 8.81
C VAL A 75 -10.54 5.38 8.22
N GLY A 76 -11.03 4.67 7.21
CA GLY A 76 -12.26 4.97 6.48
C GLY A 76 -12.08 5.85 5.25
N ASP A 77 -13.06 5.81 4.36
CA ASP A 77 -13.04 6.53 3.09
C ASP A 77 -12.94 8.05 3.28
N GLY A 78 -12.10 8.69 2.43
CA GLY A 78 -11.91 10.13 2.44
C GLY A 78 -11.11 10.67 3.64
N ARG A 79 -10.54 9.80 4.46
CA ARG A 79 -9.74 10.19 5.63
C ARG A 79 -8.25 10.27 5.37
N LEU A 80 -7.72 9.49 4.43
CA LEU A 80 -6.32 9.55 4.02
C LEU A 80 -6.05 10.88 3.31
N THR A 81 -5.15 11.69 3.85
CA THR A 81 -4.87 13.04 3.35
C THR A 81 -3.51 13.18 2.68
N SER A 82 -2.58 12.31 3.05
CA SER A 82 -1.25 12.24 2.45
C SER A 82 -0.78 10.79 2.45
N TYR A 83 -0.17 10.37 1.36
CA TYR A 83 0.47 9.09 1.24
C TYR A 83 1.64 9.19 0.27
N GLU A 84 2.81 8.83 0.74
CA GLU A 84 4.03 8.76 -0.05
C GLU A 84 4.68 7.39 0.11
N ALA A 85 5.30 6.89 -0.94
CA ALA A 85 5.96 5.60 -0.92
C ALA A 85 7.25 5.61 -1.75
N ARG A 86 8.17 4.74 -1.37
CA ARG A 86 9.36 4.40 -2.14
C ARG A 86 9.34 2.91 -2.44
N PHE A 87 9.52 2.56 -3.71
CA PHE A 87 9.68 1.19 -4.17
C PHE A 87 11.11 0.74 -3.90
N VAL A 88 11.26 -0.34 -3.14
CA VAL A 88 12.57 -0.87 -2.72
C VAL A 88 12.81 -2.29 -3.23
N GLY A 89 11.79 -2.92 -3.80
CA GLY A 89 11.84 -4.23 -4.43
C GLY A 89 10.85 -4.36 -5.57
N GLN A 90 11.09 -5.33 -6.45
CA GLN A 90 10.16 -5.69 -7.52
C GLN A 90 9.12 -6.69 -7.00
N VAL A 91 7.95 -6.68 -7.62
CA VAL A 91 6.85 -7.60 -7.33
C VAL A 91 6.53 -8.39 -8.59
N TRP A 92 6.43 -9.71 -8.45
CA TRP A 92 6.34 -10.65 -9.55
C TRP A 92 4.99 -11.37 -9.58
N PRO A 93 4.51 -11.81 -10.74
CA PRO A 93 3.44 -12.81 -10.79
C PRO A 93 3.76 -14.00 -9.90
N GLY A 94 2.80 -14.43 -9.11
CA GLY A 94 2.94 -15.48 -8.08
C GLY A 94 3.19 -14.94 -6.67
N ASP A 95 3.62 -13.68 -6.52
CA ASP A 95 3.87 -13.13 -5.20
C ASP A 95 2.56 -12.93 -4.39
N THR A 96 2.69 -13.17 -3.09
CA THR A 96 1.69 -12.81 -2.08
C THR A 96 2.25 -11.60 -1.32
N LEU A 97 1.46 -10.54 -1.21
CA LEU A 97 1.90 -9.32 -0.53
C LEU A 97 1.06 -9.05 0.72
N GLU A 98 1.75 -8.67 1.78
CA GLU A 98 1.15 -8.22 3.01
C GLU A 98 1.61 -6.78 3.31
N ALA A 99 0.64 -5.90 3.54
CA ALA A 99 0.88 -4.51 3.91
C ALA A 99 0.69 -4.33 5.41
N HIS A 100 1.59 -3.56 6.01
CA HIS A 100 1.61 -3.22 7.43
C HIS A 100 1.59 -1.72 7.58
N ALA A 101 0.73 -1.20 8.44
CA ALA A 101 0.71 0.20 8.82
C ALA A 101 0.80 0.32 10.35
N ARG A 102 1.61 1.27 10.83
CA ARG A 102 1.81 1.51 12.26
C ARG A 102 1.58 2.98 12.58
N VAL A 103 0.82 3.26 13.63
CA VAL A 103 0.63 4.63 14.13
C VAL A 103 1.92 5.12 14.77
N GLU A 104 2.50 6.16 14.21
CA GLU A 104 3.74 6.79 14.69
C GLU A 104 3.48 8.00 15.57
N SER A 105 2.41 8.75 15.28
CA SER A 105 2.01 9.90 16.09
C SER A 105 0.51 10.13 16.03
N LEU A 106 -0.01 10.70 17.10
CA LEU A 106 -1.38 11.23 17.20
C LEU A 106 -1.30 12.69 17.58
N ARG A 107 -2.03 13.57 16.89
CA ARG A 107 -2.02 15.01 17.16
C ARG A 107 -3.38 15.63 16.94
N ARG A 108 -3.65 16.68 17.70
CA ARG A 108 -4.84 17.51 17.54
C ARG A 108 -4.43 18.87 16.96
N VAL A 109 -5.13 19.32 15.93
CA VAL A 109 -4.95 20.64 15.32
C VAL A 109 -6.34 21.28 15.23
N GLY A 110 -6.58 22.28 16.07
CA GLY A 110 -7.92 22.81 16.27
C GLY A 110 -8.87 21.73 16.80
N ASP A 111 -9.96 21.50 16.09
CA ASP A 111 -10.95 20.47 16.44
C ASP A 111 -10.74 19.14 15.69
N LEU A 112 -9.67 19.05 14.89
CA LEU A 112 -9.38 17.87 14.09
C LEU A 112 -8.29 16.99 14.72
N TRP A 113 -8.49 15.67 14.67
CA TRP A 113 -7.52 14.69 15.07
C TRP A 113 -6.82 14.08 13.86
N TRP A 114 -5.52 13.83 14.00
CA TRP A 114 -4.66 13.34 12.96
C TRP A 114 -3.79 12.20 13.49
N ALA A 115 -3.54 11.23 12.61
CA ALA A 115 -2.56 10.18 12.82
C ALA A 115 -1.55 10.18 11.68
N ASP A 116 -0.27 10.05 12.02
CA ASP A 116 0.78 9.76 11.06
C ASP A 116 1.16 8.29 11.17
N PHE A 117 1.39 7.66 10.01
CA PHE A 117 1.67 6.23 9.90
C PHE A 117 2.98 5.99 9.18
N SER A 118 3.74 4.99 9.63
CA SER A 118 4.70 4.28 8.78
C SER A 118 3.97 3.15 8.07
N VAL A 119 4.37 2.88 6.82
CA VAL A 119 3.76 1.85 5.97
C VAL A 119 4.84 1.02 5.32
N GLU A 120 4.64 -0.28 5.27
CA GLU A 120 5.55 -1.20 4.63
C GLU A 120 4.76 -2.32 3.95
N THR A 121 5.29 -2.85 2.84
CA THR A 121 4.73 -4.05 2.18
C THR A 121 5.83 -5.06 1.99
N ARG A 122 5.53 -6.31 2.34
CA ARG A 122 6.43 -7.46 2.21
C ARG A 122 5.83 -8.52 1.28
N ASN A 123 6.72 -9.26 0.62
CA ASN A 123 6.34 -10.46 -0.11
C ASN A 123 6.30 -11.69 0.84
N GLN A 124 5.95 -12.86 0.28
CA GLN A 124 5.88 -14.14 1.02
C GLN A 124 7.19 -14.60 1.66
N ASP A 125 8.32 -14.09 1.19
CA ASP A 125 9.66 -14.40 1.71
C ASP A 125 10.10 -13.43 2.80
N GLY A 126 9.23 -12.46 3.15
CA GLY A 126 9.51 -11.42 4.14
C GLY A 126 10.35 -10.26 3.59
N GLU A 127 10.62 -10.23 2.28
CA GLU A 127 11.36 -9.14 1.65
C GLU A 127 10.49 -7.90 1.52
N VAL A 128 11.03 -6.76 1.92
CA VAL A 128 10.34 -5.47 1.79
C VAL A 128 10.37 -5.01 0.34
N VAL A 129 9.21 -4.73 -0.23
CA VAL A 129 9.06 -4.25 -1.61
C VAL A 129 8.66 -2.78 -1.68
N LEU A 130 8.03 -2.26 -0.62
CA LEU A 130 7.61 -0.86 -0.52
C LEU A 130 7.75 -0.38 0.92
N VAL A 131 8.21 0.86 1.09
CA VAL A 131 8.17 1.59 2.36
C VAL A 131 7.53 2.95 2.13
N GLY A 132 6.80 3.47 3.13
CA GLY A 132 6.11 4.73 2.96
C GLY A 132 5.68 5.37 4.27
N ARG A 133 5.04 6.53 4.13
CA ARG A 133 4.42 7.28 5.22
C ARG A 133 3.06 7.78 4.76
N ALA A 134 2.17 7.93 5.73
CA ALA A 134 0.83 8.45 5.46
C ALA A 134 0.36 9.32 6.61
N THR A 135 -0.55 10.23 6.30
CA THR A 135 -1.28 11.02 7.29
C THR A 135 -2.78 10.86 7.03
N ALA A 136 -3.52 10.60 8.06
CA ALA A 136 -4.97 10.50 7.98
C ALA A 136 -5.66 11.32 9.07
N ARG A 137 -6.88 11.75 8.75
CA ARG A 137 -7.77 12.39 9.71
C ARG A 137 -8.56 11.31 10.44
N LEU A 138 -8.62 11.42 11.77
CA LEU A 138 -9.42 10.55 12.63
C LEU A 138 -10.69 11.26 13.09
N ASP A 139 -11.69 10.47 13.48
CA ASP A 139 -12.84 11.01 14.17
C ASP A 139 -12.51 11.35 15.64
N PRO A 140 -13.22 12.31 16.25
CA PRO A 140 -13.03 12.63 17.64
C PRO A 140 -13.38 11.41 18.54
N PRO A 141 -12.97 11.46 19.83
CA PRO A 141 -13.38 10.41 20.77
C PRO A 141 -14.90 10.33 20.89
N ALA A 142 -15.40 9.17 21.29
CA ALA A 142 -16.82 9.00 21.52
C ALA A 142 -17.33 10.05 22.52
N ALA A 143 -18.53 10.58 22.28
CA ALA A 143 -19.17 11.43 23.26
C ALA A 143 -19.46 10.61 24.54
N VAL A 144 -19.07 11.11 25.68
CA VAL A 144 -19.36 10.53 27.01
C VAL A 144 -20.81 10.79 27.38
#